data_a334d01fc86bdc0001714981bf3ff265
#
_entry.id   a334d01fc86bdc0001714981bf3ff265
#
_cell.length_a   1.000
_cell.length_b   1.000
_cell.length_c   1.000
_cell.angle_alpha   90.00
_cell.angle_beta   90.00
_cell.angle_gamma   90.00
#
_symmetry.space_group_name_H-M   'P 1'
#
loop_
_entity.id
_entity.type
_entity.pdbx_description
1 polymer ?
#
loop_
_entity_poly.entity_id
_entity_poly.type
_entity_poly.pdbx_seq_one_letter_code
_entity_poly.pdbx_strand_id
1 'polypeptide(L)'
;MNIFKKIDVPGDTNEEKIIKHIAIGIVYVASINMVIEGSVAGYYGSSTGQYFLYLFALIMFALPTFYLLTGFYQSFIRLGIYGTLVIQALSQVFLGGFASSGGIVGWGIASIIGGVISLPTREKFVPPFMYFILLLFLGIFDPYIRQTQQQLHPTGSLILFLMFFFTISIMVFSMIYIFFTALNKERSRSESLLLNILPKSIASRLKSGEDIIADLHPEVTVLFTDMVGFTKFSESLEPSTLVEILNEYFTVFDRLTDEYGIEKIKTIGDAYFAVAGLPEKKQNHAQLMAKFALQLKEELKRLNEKLDIDLNLRIGMHSGPVIAGVIGKKKYTYDLWGDTVNIASRMESHGVVGEIQITDKTYQLLKDDFILETRGIIPVKGKNKMEVFLLKGLK
;
A
#
# COMPACT_ATOMS: atom_id res chain seq x y z
N MET A 1 16.25 -21.52 21.25
CA MET A 1 16.79 -20.58 20.24
C MET A 1 15.87 -20.66 19.03
N ASN A 2 15.14 -19.59 18.70
CA ASN A 2 14.02 -19.64 17.76
C ASN A 2 14.57 -19.77 16.32
N ILE A 3 14.52 -20.95 15.73
CA ILE A 3 15.00 -21.28 14.37
C ILE A 3 14.40 -20.33 13.34
N PHE A 4 13.16 -19.87 13.55
CA PHE A 4 12.48 -18.91 12.68
C PHE A 4 13.09 -17.50 12.66
N LYS A 5 13.86 -17.09 13.67
CA LYS A 5 14.57 -15.79 13.66
C LYS A 5 15.73 -15.73 12.65
N LYS A 6 16.22 -16.87 12.14
CA LYS A 6 17.26 -16.91 11.09
C LYS A 6 16.73 -16.76 9.66
N ILE A 7 15.42 -16.86 9.47
CA ILE A 7 14.78 -16.70 8.17
C ILE A 7 14.71 -15.21 7.80
N ASP A 8 14.52 -14.35 8.80
CA ASP A 8 14.40 -12.91 8.63
C ASP A 8 15.80 -12.27 8.60
N VAL A 9 16.25 -11.90 7.42
CA VAL A 9 17.50 -11.14 7.25
C VAL A 9 17.21 -9.67 7.61
N PRO A 10 18.09 -8.99 8.38
CA PRO A 10 17.96 -7.56 8.59
C PRO A 10 17.94 -6.81 7.25
N GLY A 11 16.84 -6.08 6.97
CA GLY A 11 16.64 -5.39 5.69
C GLY A 11 15.59 -6.03 4.77
N ASP A 12 15.15 -7.28 5.03
CA ASP A 12 14.06 -7.88 4.28
C ASP A 12 12.74 -7.12 4.49
N THR A 13 12.04 -6.84 3.41
CA THR A 13 10.67 -6.35 3.45
C THR A 13 9.72 -7.42 4.04
N ASN A 14 8.56 -7.02 4.54
CA ASN A 14 7.56 -7.98 5.03
C ASN A 14 7.12 -8.98 3.96
N GLU A 15 7.14 -8.57 2.69
CA GLU A 15 6.81 -9.43 1.55
C GLU A 15 7.87 -10.49 1.30
N GLU A 16 9.15 -10.11 1.31
CA GLU A 16 10.27 -11.05 1.16
C GLU A 16 10.26 -12.09 2.27
N LYS A 17 9.98 -11.70 3.52
CA LYS A 17 9.83 -12.63 4.64
C LYS A 17 8.72 -13.63 4.40
N ILE A 18 7.54 -13.19 3.97
CA ILE A 18 6.40 -14.07 3.67
C ILE A 18 6.76 -15.06 2.55
N ILE A 19 7.36 -14.59 1.46
CA ILE A 19 7.79 -15.45 0.34
C ILE A 19 8.79 -16.51 0.80
N LYS A 20 9.77 -16.14 1.64
CA LYS A 20 10.75 -17.08 2.20
C LYS A 20 10.10 -18.16 3.06
N HIS A 21 9.18 -17.77 3.95
CA HIS A 21 8.46 -18.74 4.79
C HIS A 21 7.59 -19.70 3.99
N ILE A 22 6.89 -19.19 2.96
CA ILE A 22 6.08 -20.01 2.06
C ILE A 22 6.97 -21.00 1.30
N ALA A 23 8.09 -20.52 0.70
CA ALA A 23 9.00 -21.38 -0.05
C ALA A 23 9.55 -22.54 0.81
N ILE A 24 9.96 -22.27 2.04
CA ILE A 24 10.41 -23.28 3.00
C ILE A 24 9.29 -24.28 3.31
N GLY A 25 8.09 -23.78 3.61
CA GLY A 25 6.93 -24.62 3.92
C GLY A 25 6.56 -25.57 2.77
N ILE A 26 6.54 -25.06 1.53
CA ILE A 26 6.27 -25.84 0.33
C ILE A 26 7.27 -27.00 0.17
N VAL A 27 8.56 -26.73 0.36
CA VAL A 27 9.60 -27.76 0.20
C VAL A 27 9.48 -28.85 1.28
N TYR A 28 9.18 -28.49 2.53
CA TYR A 28 8.92 -29.50 3.59
C TYR A 28 7.67 -30.34 3.30
N VAL A 29 6.58 -29.72 2.86
CA VAL A 29 5.35 -30.46 2.48
C VAL A 29 5.63 -31.38 1.31
N ALA A 30 6.37 -30.93 0.30
CA ALA A 30 6.76 -31.76 -0.86
C ALA A 30 7.61 -32.96 -0.41
N SER A 31 8.56 -32.79 0.52
CA SER A 31 9.38 -33.90 1.01
C SER A 31 8.55 -34.94 1.79
N ILE A 32 7.59 -34.54 2.62
CA ILE A 32 6.67 -35.43 3.30
C ILE A 32 5.80 -36.18 2.29
N ASN A 33 5.26 -35.51 1.29
CA ASN A 33 4.47 -36.11 0.25
C ASN A 33 5.26 -37.19 -0.53
N MET A 34 6.53 -36.96 -0.84
CA MET A 34 7.42 -37.94 -1.49
C MET A 34 7.63 -39.20 -0.64
N VAL A 35 7.66 -39.10 0.69
CA VAL A 35 7.72 -40.29 1.57
C VAL A 35 6.46 -41.10 1.44
N ILE A 36 5.28 -40.47 1.39
CA ILE A 36 3.99 -41.17 1.26
C ILE A 36 3.90 -41.81 -0.13
N GLU A 37 4.25 -41.08 -1.19
CA GLU A 37 4.29 -41.61 -2.57
C GLU A 37 5.23 -42.80 -2.68
N GLY A 38 6.42 -42.76 -2.06
CA GLY A 38 7.37 -43.86 -2.01
C GLY A 38 6.82 -45.07 -1.31
N SER A 39 6.09 -44.90 -0.20
CA SER A 39 5.44 -45.99 0.53
C SER A 39 4.36 -46.67 -0.32
N VAL A 40 3.54 -45.90 -1.04
CA VAL A 40 2.56 -46.39 -1.99
C VAL A 40 3.25 -47.16 -3.12
N ALA A 41 4.30 -46.63 -3.73
CA ALA A 41 5.04 -47.29 -4.81
C ALA A 41 5.62 -48.64 -4.36
N GLY A 42 6.20 -48.71 -3.16
CA GLY A 42 6.74 -49.92 -2.61
C GLY A 42 5.67 -51.01 -2.34
N TYR A 43 4.53 -50.59 -1.76
CA TYR A 43 3.41 -51.51 -1.50
C TYR A 43 2.80 -52.11 -2.78
N TYR A 44 2.76 -51.31 -3.85
CA TYR A 44 2.19 -51.73 -5.14
C TYR A 44 3.22 -52.28 -6.17
N GLY A 45 4.41 -52.64 -5.72
CA GLY A 45 5.34 -53.45 -6.49
C GLY A 45 6.55 -52.76 -7.07
N SER A 46 6.80 -51.46 -6.79
CA SER A 46 8.00 -50.77 -7.23
C SER A 46 8.97 -50.46 -6.09
N SER A 47 9.76 -51.45 -5.69
CA SER A 47 10.79 -51.26 -4.67
C SER A 47 11.87 -50.22 -5.09
N THR A 48 12.26 -50.24 -6.37
CA THR A 48 13.21 -49.26 -6.91
C THR A 48 12.63 -47.84 -6.82
N GLY A 49 11.40 -47.62 -7.26
CA GLY A 49 10.70 -46.33 -7.14
C GLY A 49 10.57 -45.86 -5.71
N GLN A 50 10.28 -46.78 -4.77
CA GLN A 50 10.22 -46.46 -3.33
C GLN A 50 11.53 -45.87 -2.82
N TYR A 51 12.67 -46.57 -3.06
CA TYR A 51 13.97 -46.08 -2.56
C TYR A 51 14.37 -44.72 -3.17
N PHE A 52 14.09 -44.54 -4.46
CA PHE A 52 14.37 -43.27 -5.10
C PHE A 52 13.54 -42.11 -4.54
N LEU A 53 12.24 -42.31 -4.32
CA LEU A 53 11.37 -41.31 -3.71
C LEU A 53 11.80 -40.96 -2.27
N TYR A 54 12.22 -41.95 -1.48
CA TYR A 54 12.77 -41.71 -0.14
C TYR A 54 14.07 -40.94 -0.16
N LEU A 55 14.98 -41.29 -1.09
CA LEU A 55 16.24 -40.52 -1.27
C LEU A 55 15.95 -39.05 -1.66
N PHE A 56 14.99 -38.82 -2.57
CA PHE A 56 14.62 -37.50 -2.99
C PHE A 56 13.91 -36.73 -1.89
N ALA A 57 13.07 -37.35 -1.10
CA ALA A 57 12.46 -36.78 0.09
C ALA A 57 13.54 -36.27 1.08
N LEU A 58 14.58 -37.06 1.29
CA LEU A 58 15.71 -36.69 2.15
C LEU A 58 16.46 -35.46 1.60
N ILE A 59 16.74 -35.46 0.30
CA ILE A 59 17.41 -34.32 -0.37
C ILE A 59 16.57 -33.06 -0.26
N MET A 60 15.27 -33.15 -0.54
CA MET A 60 14.36 -32.00 -0.45
C MET A 60 14.19 -31.50 0.98
N PHE A 61 14.18 -32.39 1.97
CA PHE A 61 14.16 -32.01 3.39
C PHE A 61 15.44 -31.32 3.83
N ALA A 62 16.59 -31.70 3.29
CA ALA A 62 17.88 -31.11 3.62
C ALA A 62 18.05 -29.69 3.03
N LEU A 63 17.40 -29.33 1.92
CA LEU A 63 17.52 -28.03 1.28
C LEU A 63 17.10 -26.83 2.14
N PRO A 64 15.91 -26.80 2.76
CA PRO A 64 15.55 -25.72 3.68
C PRO A 64 16.47 -25.68 4.90
N THR A 65 16.89 -26.83 5.40
CA THR A 65 17.84 -26.93 6.52
C THR A 65 19.18 -26.31 6.15
N PHE A 66 19.70 -26.58 4.95
CA PHE A 66 20.91 -25.93 4.42
C PHE A 66 20.76 -24.40 4.37
N TYR A 67 19.63 -23.89 3.86
CA TYR A 67 19.35 -22.46 3.86
C TYR A 67 19.33 -21.87 5.28
N LEU A 68 18.66 -22.54 6.23
CA LEU A 68 18.59 -22.09 7.61
C LEU A 68 19.96 -22.03 8.31
N LEU A 69 20.90 -22.89 7.88
CA LEU A 69 22.27 -22.91 8.40
C LEU A 69 23.18 -21.87 7.74
N THR A 70 23.06 -21.67 6.43
CA THR A 70 24.00 -20.88 5.63
C THR A 70 23.51 -19.47 5.29
N GLY A 71 22.20 -19.25 5.24
CA GLY A 71 21.60 -17.98 4.81
C GLY A 71 21.57 -17.76 3.28
N PHE A 72 22.06 -18.72 2.47
CA PHE A 72 22.13 -18.57 0.99
C PHE A 72 20.78 -18.80 0.32
N TYR A 73 19.85 -17.81 0.42
CA TYR A 73 18.51 -17.90 -0.10
C TYR A 73 18.45 -18.17 -1.61
N GLN A 74 19.23 -17.44 -2.42
CA GLN A 74 19.24 -17.61 -3.88
C GLN A 74 19.68 -19.01 -4.32
N SER A 75 20.66 -19.59 -3.65
CA SER A 75 21.10 -20.97 -3.87
C SER A 75 20.04 -21.98 -3.50
N PHE A 76 19.37 -21.78 -2.35
CA PHE A 76 18.23 -22.60 -1.92
C PHE A 76 17.11 -22.60 -2.95
N ILE A 77 16.68 -21.44 -3.43
CA ILE A 77 15.62 -21.31 -4.44
C ILE A 77 16.01 -21.99 -5.77
N ARG A 78 17.21 -21.72 -6.30
CA ARG A 78 17.67 -22.35 -7.55
C ARG A 78 17.78 -23.87 -7.42
N LEU A 79 18.40 -24.37 -6.37
CA LEU A 79 18.52 -25.80 -6.11
C LEU A 79 17.14 -26.44 -5.93
N GLY A 80 16.21 -25.76 -5.22
CA GLY A 80 14.83 -26.23 -5.06
C GLY A 80 14.11 -26.36 -6.40
N ILE A 81 14.12 -25.32 -7.24
CA ILE A 81 13.40 -25.27 -8.51
C ILE A 81 13.99 -26.27 -9.53
N TYR A 82 15.30 -26.16 -9.82
CA TYR A 82 15.95 -27.00 -10.83
C TYR A 82 16.10 -28.44 -10.35
N GLY A 83 16.41 -28.64 -9.05
CA GLY A 83 16.51 -29.95 -8.45
C GLY A 83 15.18 -30.70 -8.50
N THR A 84 14.06 -30.04 -8.20
CA THR A 84 12.72 -30.62 -8.28
C THR A 84 12.39 -31.07 -9.70
N LEU A 85 12.70 -30.30 -10.75
CA LEU A 85 12.48 -30.70 -12.15
C LEU A 85 13.24 -31.97 -12.50
N VAL A 86 14.49 -32.07 -12.11
CA VAL A 86 15.34 -33.27 -12.37
C VAL A 86 14.84 -34.46 -11.56
N ILE A 87 14.55 -34.27 -10.27
CA ILE A 87 14.04 -35.31 -9.37
C ILE A 87 12.76 -35.91 -9.92
N GLN A 88 11.83 -35.10 -10.39
CA GLN A 88 10.56 -35.56 -10.93
C GLN A 88 10.71 -36.30 -12.25
N ALA A 89 11.60 -35.84 -13.13
CA ALA A 89 11.92 -36.58 -14.35
C ALA A 89 12.51 -37.95 -14.05
N LEU A 90 13.42 -38.03 -13.09
CA LEU A 90 13.98 -39.32 -12.64
C LEU A 90 12.94 -40.20 -11.96
N SER A 91 12.07 -39.65 -11.10
CA SER A 91 10.98 -40.40 -10.48
C SER A 91 10.03 -41.00 -11.49
N GLN A 92 9.74 -40.26 -12.59
CA GLN A 92 8.94 -40.74 -13.71
C GLN A 92 9.57 -42.03 -14.33
N VAL A 93 10.90 -42.01 -14.52
CA VAL A 93 11.63 -43.17 -15.06
C VAL A 93 11.58 -44.36 -14.10
N PHE A 94 11.94 -44.16 -12.83
CA PHE A 94 12.00 -45.26 -11.83
C PHE A 94 10.67 -45.83 -11.42
N LEU A 95 9.57 -45.10 -11.66
CA LEU A 95 8.20 -45.58 -11.46
C LEU A 95 7.59 -46.26 -12.71
N GLY A 96 8.37 -46.46 -13.77
CA GLY A 96 7.94 -47.22 -14.95
C GLY A 96 7.21 -46.43 -16.02
N GLY A 97 7.46 -45.11 -16.12
CA GLY A 97 6.92 -44.25 -17.18
C GLY A 97 5.59 -43.56 -16.80
N PHE A 98 4.97 -42.87 -17.77
CA PHE A 98 3.81 -42.04 -17.53
C PHE A 98 2.59 -42.76 -16.95
N ALA A 99 2.29 -43.93 -17.50
CA ALA A 99 1.12 -44.71 -17.06
C ALA A 99 1.29 -45.31 -15.65
N SER A 100 2.51 -45.72 -15.32
CA SER A 100 2.82 -46.34 -14.04
C SER A 100 2.98 -45.34 -12.90
N SER A 101 3.64 -44.22 -13.16
CA SER A 101 3.93 -43.19 -12.15
C SER A 101 2.75 -42.33 -11.73
N GLY A 102 1.59 -42.48 -12.37
CA GLY A 102 0.44 -41.62 -12.13
C GLY A 102 0.67 -40.14 -12.52
N GLY A 103 1.64 -39.85 -13.42
CA GLY A 103 1.91 -38.50 -13.92
C GLY A 103 2.69 -37.61 -12.95
N ILE A 104 3.52 -38.23 -12.10
CA ILE A 104 4.33 -37.50 -11.07
C ILE A 104 5.17 -36.37 -11.63
N VAL A 105 5.57 -36.43 -12.91
CA VAL A 105 6.29 -35.35 -13.60
C VAL A 105 5.51 -34.02 -13.61
N GLY A 106 4.19 -34.07 -13.46
CA GLY A 106 3.35 -32.87 -13.36
C GLY A 106 3.68 -31.97 -12.20
N TRP A 107 4.36 -32.47 -11.14
CA TRP A 107 4.92 -31.61 -10.08
C TRP A 107 5.87 -30.55 -10.60
N GLY A 108 6.45 -30.68 -11.82
CA GLY A 108 7.24 -29.63 -12.47
C GLY A 108 6.50 -28.32 -12.67
N ILE A 109 5.17 -28.34 -12.72
CA ILE A 109 4.33 -27.13 -12.74
C ILE A 109 4.57 -26.26 -11.49
N ALA A 110 4.73 -26.92 -10.34
CA ALA A 110 5.05 -26.21 -9.08
C ALA A 110 6.40 -25.51 -9.16
N SER A 111 7.40 -26.17 -9.77
CA SER A 111 8.73 -25.57 -9.99
C SER A 111 8.68 -24.39 -10.97
N ILE A 112 7.85 -24.46 -12.01
CA ILE A 112 7.63 -23.34 -12.92
C ILE A 112 7.05 -22.14 -12.19
N ILE A 113 5.97 -22.35 -11.44
CA ILE A 113 5.30 -21.28 -10.68
C ILE A 113 6.26 -20.67 -9.64
N GLY A 114 6.97 -21.53 -8.88
CA GLY A 114 7.99 -21.10 -7.93
C GLY A 114 9.11 -20.29 -8.59
N GLY A 115 9.53 -20.69 -9.79
CA GLY A 115 10.53 -19.98 -10.60
C GLY A 115 10.07 -18.59 -11.05
N VAL A 116 8.83 -18.49 -11.52
CA VAL A 116 8.26 -17.19 -11.95
C VAL A 116 8.17 -16.21 -10.79
N ILE A 117 7.85 -16.68 -9.58
CA ILE A 117 7.73 -15.85 -8.38
C ILE A 117 9.10 -15.46 -7.82
N SER A 118 10.04 -16.40 -7.71
CA SER A 118 11.23 -16.26 -6.87
C SER A 118 12.54 -16.01 -7.62
N LEU A 119 12.60 -16.29 -8.94
CA LEU A 119 13.81 -16.09 -9.71
C LEU A 119 13.92 -14.66 -10.28
N PRO A 120 15.15 -14.16 -10.52
CA PRO A 120 15.36 -12.91 -11.25
C PRO A 120 14.73 -12.94 -12.64
N THR A 121 14.30 -11.78 -13.16
CA THR A 121 13.56 -11.65 -14.43
C THR A 121 14.22 -12.38 -15.61
N ARG A 122 15.56 -12.38 -15.67
CA ARG A 122 16.31 -13.05 -16.75
C ARG A 122 16.24 -14.58 -16.68
N GLU A 123 16.03 -15.15 -15.51
CA GLU A 123 16.02 -16.61 -15.28
C GLU A 123 14.60 -17.20 -15.30
N LYS A 124 13.54 -16.38 -15.24
CA LYS A 124 12.14 -16.83 -15.10
C LYS A 124 11.65 -17.76 -16.20
N PHE A 125 12.21 -17.66 -17.40
CA PHE A 125 11.85 -18.50 -18.55
C PHE A 125 12.60 -19.83 -18.59
N VAL A 126 13.66 -20.02 -17.79
CA VAL A 126 14.49 -21.23 -17.82
C VAL A 126 13.73 -22.46 -17.26
N PRO A 127 13.04 -22.41 -16.09
CA PRO A 127 12.30 -23.56 -15.58
C PRO A 127 11.21 -24.05 -16.52
N PRO A 128 10.31 -23.23 -17.12
CA PRO A 128 9.32 -23.74 -18.08
C PRO A 128 9.97 -24.35 -19.32
N PHE A 129 11.02 -23.73 -19.86
CA PHE A 129 11.73 -24.29 -21.01
C PHE A 129 12.36 -25.66 -20.70
N MET A 130 13.04 -25.77 -19.57
CA MET A 130 13.63 -27.01 -19.09
C MET A 130 12.56 -28.10 -18.87
N TYR A 131 11.43 -27.73 -18.27
CA TYR A 131 10.31 -28.65 -18.05
C TYR A 131 9.75 -29.21 -19.36
N PHE A 132 9.53 -28.37 -20.36
CA PHE A 132 9.05 -28.83 -21.67
C PHE A 132 10.04 -29.74 -22.38
N ILE A 133 11.34 -29.47 -22.28
CA ILE A 133 12.37 -30.36 -22.83
C ILE A 133 12.37 -31.72 -22.13
N LEU A 134 12.26 -31.72 -20.78
CA LEU A 134 12.18 -32.94 -19.99
C LEU A 134 10.92 -33.75 -20.33
N LEU A 135 9.76 -33.10 -20.47
CA LEU A 135 8.52 -33.77 -20.90
C LEU A 135 8.65 -34.41 -22.28
N LEU A 136 9.22 -33.68 -23.26
CA LEU A 136 9.42 -34.18 -24.60
C LEU A 136 10.38 -35.42 -24.61
N PHE A 137 11.48 -35.29 -23.89
CA PHE A 137 12.44 -36.38 -23.72
C PHE A 137 11.79 -37.61 -23.10
N LEU A 138 11.10 -37.45 -21.97
CA LEU A 138 10.39 -38.53 -21.26
C LEU A 138 9.31 -39.15 -22.15
N GLY A 139 8.59 -38.35 -22.95
CA GLY A 139 7.58 -38.85 -23.90
C GLY A 139 8.15 -39.73 -24.97
N ILE A 140 9.28 -39.31 -25.58
CA ILE A 140 9.99 -40.11 -26.62
C ILE A 140 10.49 -41.41 -26.04
N PHE A 141 11.04 -41.44 -24.84
CA PHE A 141 11.62 -42.61 -24.20
C PHE A 141 10.65 -43.46 -23.40
N ASP A 142 9.38 -43.03 -23.21
CA ASP A 142 8.38 -43.77 -22.43
C ASP A 142 8.18 -45.24 -22.86
N PRO A 143 8.14 -45.62 -24.18
CA PRO A 143 8.06 -47.04 -24.59
C PRO A 143 9.25 -47.86 -24.12
N TYR A 144 10.45 -47.31 -24.13
CA TYR A 144 11.65 -48.00 -23.64
C TYR A 144 11.64 -48.13 -22.11
N ILE A 145 11.24 -47.07 -21.39
CA ILE A 145 11.12 -47.06 -19.94
C ILE A 145 10.13 -48.14 -19.48
N ARG A 146 8.97 -48.25 -20.12
CA ARG A 146 7.97 -49.29 -19.81
C ARG A 146 8.47 -50.70 -20.00
N GLN A 147 9.37 -50.96 -20.93
CA GLN A 147 9.95 -52.28 -21.17
C GLN A 147 11.07 -52.63 -20.17
N THR A 148 11.80 -51.62 -19.68
CA THR A 148 12.99 -51.82 -18.85
C THR A 148 12.76 -51.64 -17.36
N GLN A 149 11.72 -50.94 -16.97
CA GLN A 149 11.40 -50.67 -15.58
C GLN A 149 10.21 -51.47 -15.09
N GLN A 150 10.22 -51.79 -13.79
CA GLN A 150 9.12 -52.44 -13.12
C GLN A 150 7.87 -51.56 -13.14
N GLN A 151 6.75 -52.08 -13.62
CA GLN A 151 5.48 -51.39 -13.65
C GLN A 151 4.76 -51.51 -12.34
N LEU A 152 4.14 -50.45 -11.84
CA LEU A 152 3.25 -50.50 -10.69
C LEU A 152 1.96 -51.25 -11.01
N HIS A 153 1.36 -51.83 -9.98
CA HIS A 153 -0.01 -52.32 -10.10
C HIS A 153 -0.96 -51.19 -10.46
N PRO A 154 -1.96 -51.37 -11.33
CA PRO A 154 -2.86 -50.30 -11.78
C PRO A 154 -3.52 -49.49 -10.64
N THR A 155 -3.88 -50.18 -9.53
CA THR A 155 -4.41 -49.52 -8.33
C THR A 155 -3.40 -48.54 -7.71
N GLY A 156 -2.11 -48.95 -7.67
CA GLY A 156 -1.05 -48.09 -7.16
C GLY A 156 -0.86 -46.81 -8.02
N SER A 157 -0.86 -46.98 -9.37
CA SER A 157 -0.79 -45.86 -10.32
C SER A 157 -1.98 -44.91 -10.17
N LEU A 158 -3.20 -45.45 -9.96
CA LEU A 158 -4.40 -44.62 -9.72
C LEU A 158 -4.28 -43.83 -8.41
N ILE A 159 -3.81 -44.48 -7.34
CA ILE A 159 -3.63 -43.81 -6.04
C ILE A 159 -2.60 -42.66 -6.17
N LEU A 160 -1.45 -42.92 -6.80
CA LEU A 160 -0.42 -41.89 -7.05
C LEU A 160 -0.98 -40.75 -7.89
N PHE A 161 -1.75 -41.03 -8.93
CA PHE A 161 -2.41 -40.02 -9.76
C PHE A 161 -3.36 -39.14 -8.94
N LEU A 162 -4.22 -39.74 -8.12
CA LEU A 162 -5.15 -38.99 -7.27
C LEU A 162 -4.41 -38.14 -6.22
N MET A 163 -3.40 -38.73 -5.57
CA MET A 163 -2.56 -37.99 -4.61
C MET A 163 -1.89 -36.77 -5.28
N PHE A 164 -1.25 -36.99 -6.43
CA PHE A 164 -0.65 -35.90 -7.21
C PHE A 164 -1.69 -34.85 -7.58
N PHE A 165 -2.81 -35.26 -8.18
CA PHE A 165 -3.85 -34.35 -8.66
C PHE A 165 -4.41 -33.44 -7.54
N PHE A 166 -4.75 -34.07 -6.38
CA PHE A 166 -5.25 -33.30 -5.23
C PHE A 166 -4.19 -32.36 -4.64
N THR A 167 -2.97 -32.85 -4.46
CA THR A 167 -1.91 -32.08 -3.84
C THR A 167 -1.50 -30.87 -4.72
N ILE A 168 -1.33 -31.10 -6.03
CA ILE A 168 -1.00 -30.01 -6.96
C ILE A 168 -2.15 -29.00 -7.08
N SER A 169 -3.41 -29.47 -7.08
CA SER A 169 -4.59 -28.60 -7.12
C SER A 169 -4.67 -27.70 -5.89
N ILE A 170 -4.49 -28.25 -4.69
CA ILE A 170 -4.46 -27.49 -3.44
C ILE A 170 -3.31 -26.49 -3.46
N MET A 171 -2.14 -26.89 -3.93
CA MET A 171 -0.96 -26.03 -3.98
C MET A 171 -1.16 -24.87 -4.96
N VAL A 172 -1.63 -25.13 -6.17
CA VAL A 172 -1.90 -24.11 -7.19
C VAL A 172 -2.98 -23.15 -6.68
N PHE A 173 -4.07 -23.67 -6.12
CA PHE A 173 -5.13 -22.83 -5.55
C PHE A 173 -4.59 -21.95 -4.43
N SER A 174 -3.80 -22.51 -3.49
CA SER A 174 -3.21 -21.75 -2.39
C SER A 174 -2.27 -20.66 -2.89
N MET A 175 -1.44 -20.96 -3.89
CA MET A 175 -0.55 -19.95 -4.50
C MET A 175 -1.33 -18.82 -5.17
N ILE A 176 -2.36 -19.15 -5.95
CA ILE A 176 -3.23 -18.15 -6.57
C ILE A 176 -3.91 -17.28 -5.51
N TYR A 177 -4.46 -17.91 -4.46
CA TYR A 177 -5.11 -17.19 -3.36
C TYR A 177 -4.16 -16.21 -2.66
N ILE A 178 -2.95 -16.68 -2.32
CA ILE A 178 -1.91 -15.83 -1.68
C ILE A 178 -1.52 -14.67 -2.61
N PHE A 179 -1.30 -14.96 -3.91
CA PHE A 179 -0.93 -13.94 -4.89
C PHE A 179 -2.01 -12.85 -5.02
N PHE A 180 -3.28 -13.24 -5.18
CA PHE A 180 -4.38 -12.27 -5.25
C PHE A 180 -4.53 -11.45 -3.97
N THR A 181 -4.35 -12.09 -2.81
CA THR A 181 -4.41 -11.39 -1.52
C THR A 181 -3.29 -10.36 -1.38
N ALA A 182 -2.07 -10.72 -1.75
CA ALA A 182 -0.92 -9.82 -1.74
C ALA A 182 -1.11 -8.65 -2.73
N LEU A 183 -1.56 -8.95 -3.96
CA LEU A 183 -1.83 -7.95 -4.99
C LEU A 183 -2.90 -6.94 -4.55
N ASN A 184 -4.00 -7.42 -3.97
CA ASN A 184 -5.08 -6.56 -3.48
C ASN A 184 -4.61 -5.68 -2.32
N LYS A 185 -3.79 -6.22 -1.41
CA LYS A 185 -3.21 -5.46 -0.31
C LYS A 185 -2.30 -4.32 -0.81
N GLU A 186 -1.44 -4.62 -1.78
CA GLU A 186 -0.54 -3.61 -2.35
C GLU A 186 -1.31 -2.54 -3.13
N ARG A 187 -2.34 -2.96 -3.90
CA ARG A 187 -3.24 -2.04 -4.58
C ARG A 187 -3.96 -1.11 -3.60
N SER A 188 -4.51 -1.66 -2.51
CA SER A 188 -5.19 -0.86 -1.48
C SER A 188 -4.22 0.11 -0.79
N ARG A 189 -2.97 -0.32 -0.53
CA ARG A 189 -1.93 0.54 0.04
C ARG A 189 -1.57 1.69 -0.89
N SER A 190 -1.34 1.40 -2.17
CA SER A 190 -1.07 2.42 -3.19
C SER A 190 -2.23 3.41 -3.32
N GLU A 191 -3.47 2.91 -3.27
CA GLU A 191 -4.67 3.76 -3.30
C GLU A 191 -4.79 4.65 -2.06
N SER A 192 -4.56 4.11 -0.88
CA SER A 192 -4.54 4.88 0.37
C SER A 192 -3.49 6.00 0.34
N LEU A 193 -2.27 5.71 -0.14
CA LEU A 193 -1.23 6.73 -0.28
C LEU A 193 -1.62 7.86 -1.25
N LEU A 194 -2.31 7.53 -2.35
CA LEU A 194 -2.80 8.53 -3.30
C LEU A 194 -3.91 9.39 -2.68
N LEU A 195 -4.82 8.78 -1.91
CA LEU A 195 -5.92 9.48 -1.23
C LEU A 195 -5.44 10.37 -0.07
N ASN A 196 -4.24 10.14 0.46
CA ASN A 196 -3.61 11.06 1.42
C ASN A 196 -3.09 12.35 0.77
N ILE A 197 -3.01 12.39 -0.57
CA ILE A 197 -2.46 13.54 -1.31
C ILE A 197 -3.57 14.27 -2.09
N LEU A 198 -4.58 13.53 -2.56
CA LEU A 198 -5.64 14.03 -3.45
C LEU A 198 -7.03 13.67 -2.96
N PRO A 199 -8.03 14.54 -3.12
CA PRO A 199 -9.43 14.18 -2.88
C PRO A 199 -9.84 12.97 -3.75
N LYS A 200 -10.74 12.13 -3.22
CA LYS A 200 -11.16 10.87 -3.88
C LYS A 200 -11.69 11.08 -5.30
N SER A 201 -12.48 12.12 -5.53
CA SER A 201 -13.02 12.46 -6.86
C SER A 201 -11.91 12.80 -7.85
N ILE A 202 -10.91 13.54 -7.42
CA ILE A 202 -9.75 13.96 -8.21
C ILE A 202 -8.84 12.77 -8.52
N ALA A 203 -8.54 11.93 -7.50
CA ALA A 203 -7.76 10.71 -7.67
C ALA A 203 -8.40 9.74 -8.68
N SER A 204 -9.75 9.63 -8.69
CA SER A 204 -10.48 8.80 -9.67
C SER A 204 -10.35 9.34 -11.09
N ARG A 205 -10.44 10.64 -11.31
CA ARG A 205 -10.26 11.29 -12.62
C ARG A 205 -8.84 11.12 -13.16
N LEU A 206 -7.82 11.27 -12.32
CA LEU A 206 -6.42 10.99 -12.70
C LEU A 206 -6.22 9.53 -13.10
N LYS A 207 -6.80 8.58 -12.34
CA LYS A 207 -6.75 7.15 -12.68
C LYS A 207 -7.44 6.82 -14.02
N SER A 208 -8.48 7.57 -14.39
CA SER A 208 -9.15 7.41 -15.68
C SER A 208 -8.39 8.03 -16.86
N GLY A 209 -7.23 8.68 -16.60
CA GLY A 209 -6.37 9.26 -17.64
C GLY A 209 -6.75 10.68 -18.04
N GLU A 210 -7.45 11.42 -17.19
CA GLU A 210 -7.77 12.83 -17.45
C GLU A 210 -6.50 13.68 -17.24
N ASP A 211 -5.99 14.29 -18.31
CA ASP A 211 -4.72 15.02 -18.30
C ASP A 211 -4.80 16.38 -17.61
N ILE A 212 -5.95 17.05 -17.68
CA ILE A 212 -6.16 18.39 -17.12
C ILE A 212 -7.40 18.37 -16.25
N ILE A 213 -7.20 18.53 -14.94
CA ILE A 213 -8.29 18.67 -13.98
C ILE A 213 -8.30 20.10 -13.48
N ALA A 214 -9.36 20.85 -13.87
CA ALA A 214 -9.57 22.23 -13.48
C ALA A 214 -11.08 22.52 -13.43
N ASP A 215 -11.61 22.69 -12.22
CA ASP A 215 -13.04 22.87 -11.98
C ASP A 215 -13.31 24.25 -11.38
N LEU A 216 -14.34 24.94 -11.89
CA LEU A 216 -14.81 26.19 -11.32
C LEU A 216 -15.81 25.89 -10.19
N HIS A 217 -15.50 26.38 -9.00
CA HIS A 217 -16.38 26.37 -7.84
C HIS A 217 -16.87 27.78 -7.57
N PRO A 218 -18.13 28.13 -7.85
CA PRO A 218 -18.61 29.51 -7.78
C PRO A 218 -18.78 30.01 -6.36
N GLU A 219 -18.99 29.14 -5.40
CA GLU A 219 -19.30 29.46 -4.01
C GLU A 219 -18.51 28.57 -3.05
N VAL A 220 -17.46 29.11 -2.50
CA VAL A 220 -16.65 28.46 -1.45
C VAL A 220 -16.24 29.49 -0.41
N THR A 221 -15.80 29.02 0.76
CA THR A 221 -15.11 29.87 1.74
C THR A 221 -13.71 29.35 1.97
N VAL A 222 -12.74 30.19 1.71
CA VAL A 222 -11.31 29.98 1.87
C VAL A 222 -10.85 30.51 3.21
N LEU A 223 -10.01 29.75 3.90
CA LEU A 223 -9.37 30.12 5.15
C LEU A 223 -7.86 29.97 5.06
N PHE A 224 -7.16 30.97 5.54
CA PHE A 224 -5.74 30.92 5.88
C PHE A 224 -5.55 31.16 7.37
N THR A 225 -4.63 30.41 7.97
CA THR A 225 -4.15 30.70 9.32
C THR A 225 -2.62 30.71 9.33
N ASP A 226 -2.02 31.47 10.24
CA ASP A 226 -0.59 31.59 10.45
C ASP A 226 -0.29 31.63 11.95
N MET A 227 0.80 30.98 12.39
CA MET A 227 1.19 30.95 13.80
C MET A 227 2.08 32.13 14.14
N VAL A 228 1.54 33.08 14.93
CA VAL A 228 2.26 34.31 15.25
C VAL A 228 3.45 34.03 16.16
N GLY A 229 4.61 34.55 15.76
CA GLY A 229 5.85 34.38 16.53
C GLY A 229 6.58 33.05 16.29
N PHE A 230 6.05 32.19 15.43
CA PHE A 230 6.60 30.86 15.15
C PHE A 230 8.07 30.91 14.67
N THR A 231 8.44 31.87 13.83
CA THR A 231 9.83 32.02 13.34
C THR A 231 10.83 32.15 14.49
N LYS A 232 10.55 33.02 15.47
CA LYS A 232 11.42 33.17 16.66
C LYS A 232 11.38 31.95 17.55
N PHE A 233 10.22 31.34 17.71
CA PHE A 233 10.06 30.10 18.47
C PHE A 233 10.87 28.96 17.87
N SER A 234 10.84 28.80 16.55
CA SER A 234 11.57 27.75 15.83
C SER A 234 13.10 27.88 15.88
N GLU A 235 13.64 29.10 16.01
CA GLU A 235 15.09 29.35 16.09
C GLU A 235 15.72 28.72 17.37
N SER A 236 14.94 28.51 18.41
CA SER A 236 15.39 27.98 19.70
C SER A 236 15.25 26.45 19.85
N LEU A 237 14.68 25.77 18.86
CA LEU A 237 14.33 24.35 18.94
C LEU A 237 15.24 23.45 18.07
N GLU A 238 15.43 22.23 18.52
CA GLU A 238 16.00 21.18 17.68
C GLU A 238 15.03 20.84 16.53
N PRO A 239 15.55 20.54 15.30
CA PRO A 239 14.69 20.29 14.13
C PRO A 239 13.64 19.19 14.31
N SER A 240 13.95 18.12 15.03
CA SER A 240 13.01 17.04 15.34
C SER A 240 11.86 17.52 16.21
N THR A 241 12.15 18.26 17.29
CA THR A 241 11.16 18.82 18.21
C THR A 241 10.24 19.80 17.51
N LEU A 242 10.80 20.65 16.63
CA LEU A 242 10.00 21.58 15.82
C LEU A 242 8.98 20.84 14.95
N VAL A 243 9.41 19.79 14.25
CA VAL A 243 8.53 18.97 13.40
C VAL A 243 7.48 18.22 14.23
N GLU A 244 7.85 17.71 15.40
CA GLU A 244 6.91 17.06 16.33
C GLU A 244 5.81 18.03 16.80
N ILE A 245 6.18 19.24 17.20
CA ILE A 245 5.23 20.28 17.62
C ILE A 245 4.27 20.63 16.47
N LEU A 246 4.80 20.94 15.28
CA LEU A 246 3.96 21.23 14.11
C LEU A 246 3.01 20.08 13.79
N ASN A 247 3.50 18.85 13.88
CA ASN A 247 2.68 17.66 13.63
C ASN A 247 1.54 17.50 14.64
N GLU A 248 1.76 17.81 15.93
CA GLU A 248 0.70 17.82 16.95
C GLU A 248 -0.40 18.83 16.60
N TYR A 249 -0.04 20.07 16.25
CA TYR A 249 -1.03 21.09 15.87
C TYR A 249 -1.77 20.70 14.59
N PHE A 250 -1.05 20.35 13.53
CA PHE A 250 -1.68 20.04 12.25
C PHE A 250 -2.52 18.75 12.29
N THR A 251 -2.15 17.77 13.12
CA THR A 251 -2.99 16.57 13.33
C THR A 251 -4.35 16.93 13.94
N VAL A 252 -4.37 17.88 14.88
CA VAL A 252 -5.63 18.37 15.45
C VAL A 252 -6.43 19.16 14.41
N PHE A 253 -5.77 20.00 13.62
CA PHE A 253 -6.43 20.78 12.56
C PHE A 253 -7.00 19.86 11.47
N ASP A 254 -6.27 18.83 11.08
CA ASP A 254 -6.71 17.83 10.10
C ASP A 254 -7.93 17.05 10.63
N ARG A 255 -7.95 16.65 11.91
CA ARG A 255 -9.13 16.03 12.52
C ARG A 255 -10.35 16.95 12.46
N LEU A 256 -10.19 18.24 12.73
CA LEU A 256 -11.27 19.20 12.64
C LEU A 256 -11.74 19.41 11.18
N THR A 257 -10.86 19.39 10.19
CA THR A 257 -11.29 19.45 8.78
C THR A 257 -12.17 18.27 8.41
N ASP A 258 -11.85 17.06 8.88
CA ASP A 258 -12.67 15.86 8.67
C ASP A 258 -14.04 16.01 9.37
N GLU A 259 -14.06 16.49 10.60
CA GLU A 259 -15.29 16.66 11.41
C GLU A 259 -16.27 17.66 10.77
N TYR A 260 -15.78 18.79 10.28
CA TYR A 260 -16.60 19.80 9.61
C TYR A 260 -16.77 19.57 8.10
N GLY A 261 -16.12 18.55 7.53
CA GLY A 261 -16.12 18.24 6.13
C GLY A 261 -15.54 19.37 5.27
N ILE A 262 -14.41 19.90 5.71
CA ILE A 262 -13.62 20.94 5.07
C ILE A 262 -12.43 20.27 4.37
N GLU A 263 -12.06 20.76 3.21
CA GLU A 263 -10.92 20.25 2.47
C GLU A 263 -9.65 21.02 2.89
N LYS A 264 -8.67 20.30 3.43
CA LYS A 264 -7.31 20.81 3.60
C LYS A 264 -6.64 20.88 2.25
N ILE A 265 -6.12 22.03 1.88
CA ILE A 265 -5.36 22.17 0.63
C ILE A 265 -3.87 21.87 0.85
N LYS A 266 -3.24 22.57 1.77
CA LYS A 266 -1.82 22.39 2.13
C LYS A 266 -1.43 23.17 3.38
N THR A 267 -0.26 22.84 3.90
CA THR A 267 0.46 23.69 4.83
C THR A 267 1.55 24.50 4.09
N ILE A 268 1.84 25.71 4.51
CA ILE A 268 2.88 26.57 3.95
C ILE A 268 3.74 27.06 5.13
N GLY A 269 4.77 26.29 5.48
CA GLY A 269 5.49 26.50 6.73
C GLY A 269 4.58 26.24 7.93
N ASP A 270 4.35 27.24 8.74
CA ASP A 270 3.44 27.26 9.89
C ASP A 270 2.01 27.70 9.55
N ALA A 271 1.75 28.06 8.30
CA ALA A 271 0.42 28.43 7.82
C ALA A 271 -0.39 27.20 7.40
N TYR A 272 -1.70 27.24 7.67
CA TYR A 272 -2.64 26.21 7.26
C TYR A 272 -3.67 26.78 6.29
N PHE A 273 -3.86 26.13 5.15
CA PHE A 273 -4.75 26.53 4.08
C PHE A 273 -5.86 25.50 3.89
N ALA A 274 -7.10 25.93 4.05
CA ALA A 274 -8.29 25.08 3.96
C ALA A 274 -9.45 25.77 3.24
N VAL A 275 -10.41 24.99 2.74
CA VAL A 275 -11.57 25.48 2.00
C VAL A 275 -12.82 24.65 2.30
N ALA A 276 -13.97 25.31 2.42
CA ALA A 276 -15.28 24.69 2.51
C ALA A 276 -16.08 24.92 1.22
N GLY A 277 -16.83 23.90 0.78
CA GLY A 277 -17.67 23.97 -0.42
C GLY A 277 -17.05 23.29 -1.65
N LEU A 278 -15.95 22.57 -1.48
CA LEU A 278 -15.36 21.67 -2.49
C LEU A 278 -14.72 20.45 -1.79
N PRO A 279 -14.40 19.35 -2.47
CA PRO A 279 -14.78 19.08 -3.86
C PRO A 279 -16.30 18.95 -4.07
N GLU A 280 -17.05 18.73 -2.99
CA GLU A 280 -18.50 18.67 -2.99
C GLU A 280 -19.09 20.05 -2.64
N LYS A 281 -20.08 20.48 -3.43
CA LYS A 281 -20.78 21.75 -3.20
C LYS A 281 -21.56 21.69 -1.88
N LYS A 282 -21.32 22.69 -0.99
CA LYS A 282 -22.03 22.86 0.28
C LYS A 282 -22.63 24.27 0.35
N GLN A 283 -23.94 24.37 0.50
CA GLN A 283 -24.61 25.68 0.60
C GLN A 283 -24.22 26.45 1.86
N ASN A 284 -23.92 25.76 2.95
CA ASN A 284 -23.49 26.30 4.23
C ASN A 284 -21.98 26.38 4.40
N HIS A 285 -21.20 26.51 3.30
CA HIS A 285 -19.74 26.53 3.33
C HIS A 285 -19.16 27.59 4.26
N ALA A 286 -19.77 28.79 4.33
CA ALA A 286 -19.31 29.86 5.19
C ALA A 286 -19.54 29.55 6.68
N GLN A 287 -20.71 29.01 7.03
CA GLN A 287 -21.04 28.61 8.39
C GLN A 287 -20.15 27.46 8.90
N LEU A 288 -19.87 26.46 8.05
CA LEU A 288 -18.96 25.37 8.38
C LEU A 288 -17.56 25.90 8.65
N MET A 289 -17.05 26.77 7.76
CA MET A 289 -15.73 27.38 7.92
C MET A 289 -15.64 28.29 9.18
N ALA A 290 -16.70 29.02 9.49
CA ALA A 290 -16.76 29.85 10.69
C ALA A 290 -16.70 29.02 11.99
N LYS A 291 -17.46 27.91 12.04
CA LYS A 291 -17.42 26.97 13.18
C LYS A 291 -16.05 26.33 13.32
N PHE A 292 -15.47 25.88 12.22
CA PHE A 292 -14.11 25.33 12.18
C PHE A 292 -13.08 26.35 12.70
N ALA A 293 -13.13 27.59 12.24
CA ALA A 293 -12.20 28.65 12.66
C ALA A 293 -12.31 28.96 14.17
N LEU A 294 -13.53 28.98 14.72
CA LEU A 294 -13.74 29.13 16.15
C LEU A 294 -13.18 27.93 16.94
N GLN A 295 -13.43 26.71 16.46
CA GLN A 295 -12.92 25.52 17.11
C GLN A 295 -11.40 25.41 17.05
N LEU A 296 -10.77 25.87 15.95
CA LEU A 296 -9.31 25.97 15.86
C LEU A 296 -8.70 26.81 16.98
N LYS A 297 -9.30 27.94 17.32
CA LYS A 297 -8.83 28.78 18.43
C LYS A 297 -8.92 28.07 19.78
N GLU A 298 -10.01 27.36 20.03
CA GLU A 298 -10.18 26.61 21.26
C GLU A 298 -9.19 25.44 21.38
N GLU A 299 -9.00 24.68 20.31
CA GLU A 299 -8.05 23.57 20.30
C GLU A 299 -6.59 24.06 20.39
N LEU A 300 -6.25 25.20 19.76
CA LEU A 300 -4.94 25.82 19.93
C LEU A 300 -4.66 26.12 21.40
N LYS A 301 -5.62 26.71 22.11
CA LYS A 301 -5.48 27.00 23.53
C LYS A 301 -5.23 25.75 24.35
N ARG A 302 -5.97 24.67 24.10
CA ARG A 302 -5.77 23.37 24.77
C ARG A 302 -4.39 22.78 24.47
N LEU A 303 -3.93 22.87 23.23
CA LEU A 303 -2.60 22.39 22.83
C LEU A 303 -1.48 23.21 23.47
N ASN A 304 -1.63 24.52 23.55
CA ASN A 304 -0.70 25.41 24.26
C ASN A 304 -0.56 25.02 25.74
N GLU A 305 -1.69 24.78 26.42
CA GLU A 305 -1.70 24.32 27.82
C GLU A 305 -1.03 22.94 27.96
N LYS A 306 -1.29 22.00 27.03
CA LYS A 306 -0.71 20.65 27.04
C LYS A 306 0.80 20.65 26.81
N LEU A 307 1.29 21.51 25.91
CA LEU A 307 2.69 21.53 25.47
C LEU A 307 3.55 22.57 26.22
N ASP A 308 2.92 23.37 27.12
CA ASP A 308 3.55 24.52 27.79
C ASP A 308 4.17 25.53 26.81
N ILE A 309 3.39 25.88 25.76
CA ILE A 309 3.76 26.79 24.67
C ILE A 309 2.73 27.91 24.59
N ASP A 310 3.15 29.12 24.21
CA ASP A 310 2.27 30.26 23.98
C ASP A 310 2.31 30.70 22.50
N LEU A 311 1.61 29.96 21.65
CA LEU A 311 1.41 30.29 20.24
C LEU A 311 0.02 30.91 20.02
N ASN A 312 -0.06 31.87 19.13
CA ASN A 312 -1.32 32.50 18.73
C ASN A 312 -1.53 32.36 17.23
N LEU A 313 -2.79 32.32 16.79
CA LEU A 313 -3.15 32.28 15.37
C LEU A 313 -3.60 33.68 14.87
N ARG A 314 -3.26 34.00 13.65
CA ARG A 314 -4.03 34.92 12.82
C ARG A 314 -4.86 34.09 11.86
N ILE A 315 -6.14 34.42 11.73
CA ILE A 315 -7.06 33.68 10.86
C ILE A 315 -7.75 34.69 9.93
N GLY A 316 -7.66 34.41 8.62
CA GLY A 316 -8.34 35.18 7.60
C GLY A 316 -9.27 34.33 6.76
N MET A 317 -10.50 34.82 6.50
CA MET A 317 -11.50 34.12 5.70
C MET A 317 -12.08 35.03 4.62
N HIS A 318 -12.33 34.45 3.43
CA HIS A 318 -13.08 35.10 2.36
C HIS A 318 -13.92 34.12 1.58
N SER A 319 -15.11 34.54 1.14
CA SER A 319 -16.05 33.75 0.35
C SER A 319 -16.14 34.25 -1.08
N GLY A 320 -16.11 33.32 -2.07
CA GLY A 320 -16.20 33.67 -3.49
C GLY A 320 -15.84 32.50 -4.40
N PRO A 321 -15.74 32.74 -5.72
CA PRO A 321 -15.39 31.69 -6.67
C PRO A 321 -13.90 31.35 -6.65
N VAL A 322 -13.59 30.06 -6.89
CA VAL A 322 -12.22 29.57 -7.09
C VAL A 322 -12.18 28.58 -8.26
N ILE A 323 -11.01 28.43 -8.85
CA ILE A 323 -10.68 27.28 -9.71
C ILE A 323 -9.91 26.30 -8.85
N ALA A 324 -10.36 25.06 -8.78
CA ALA A 324 -9.67 23.98 -8.12
C ALA A 324 -9.13 23.00 -9.16
N GLY A 325 -7.90 22.49 -9.01
CA GLY A 325 -7.35 21.61 -10.01
C GLY A 325 -6.04 20.95 -9.60
N VAL A 326 -5.51 20.14 -10.51
CA VAL A 326 -4.24 19.44 -10.30
C VAL A 326 -3.19 20.03 -11.24
N ILE A 327 -2.04 20.37 -10.68
CA ILE A 327 -0.88 20.83 -11.43
C ILE A 327 0.33 19.93 -11.21
N GLY A 328 1.17 19.82 -12.24
CA GLY A 328 2.41 19.04 -12.21
C GLY A 328 2.25 17.64 -12.83
N LYS A 329 3.38 17.12 -13.38
CA LYS A 329 3.45 15.75 -13.96
C LYS A 329 4.24 14.77 -13.08
N LYS A 330 5.22 15.27 -12.30
CA LYS A 330 6.06 14.43 -11.43
C LYS A 330 5.57 14.42 -9.98
N LYS A 331 5.09 15.58 -9.50
CA LYS A 331 4.48 15.75 -8.18
C LYS A 331 3.13 16.42 -8.41
N TYR A 332 2.08 15.64 -8.35
CA TYR A 332 0.72 16.16 -8.40
C TYR A 332 0.46 17.02 -7.17
N THR A 333 -0.04 18.23 -7.39
CA THR A 333 -0.48 19.12 -6.32
C THR A 333 -1.90 19.56 -6.64
N TYR A 334 -2.83 19.24 -5.76
CA TYR A 334 -4.18 19.78 -5.79
C TYR A 334 -4.14 21.15 -5.13
N ASP A 335 -4.56 22.18 -5.85
CA ASP A 335 -4.46 23.57 -5.38
C ASP A 335 -5.65 24.40 -5.86
N LEU A 336 -5.76 25.63 -5.34
CA LEU A 336 -6.81 26.57 -5.66
C LEU A 336 -6.23 27.86 -6.27
N TRP A 337 -6.92 28.36 -7.27
CA TRP A 337 -6.57 29.64 -7.92
C TRP A 337 -7.78 30.56 -7.97
N GLY A 338 -7.51 31.85 -7.89
CA GLY A 338 -8.50 32.91 -8.03
C GLY A 338 -8.28 34.07 -7.06
N ASP A 339 -8.99 35.14 -7.30
CA ASP A 339 -8.93 36.35 -6.46
C ASP A 339 -9.38 36.06 -5.01
N THR A 340 -10.32 35.14 -4.85
CA THR A 340 -10.82 34.68 -3.54
C THR A 340 -9.71 34.16 -2.63
N VAL A 341 -8.78 33.38 -3.19
CA VAL A 341 -7.62 32.82 -2.46
C VAL A 341 -6.71 33.96 -1.99
N ASN A 342 -6.41 34.91 -2.89
CA ASN A 342 -5.55 36.04 -2.58
C ASN A 342 -6.16 36.94 -1.52
N ILE A 343 -7.48 37.20 -1.56
CA ILE A 343 -8.17 38.02 -0.55
C ILE A 343 -8.16 37.29 0.81
N ALA A 344 -8.44 36.00 0.87
CA ALA A 344 -8.40 35.23 2.12
C ALA A 344 -7.01 35.29 2.78
N SER A 345 -5.93 35.06 1.99
CA SER A 345 -4.55 35.21 2.48
C SER A 345 -4.25 36.61 3.00
N ARG A 346 -4.81 37.65 2.38
CA ARG A 346 -4.66 39.03 2.87
C ARG A 346 -5.49 39.34 4.12
N MET A 347 -6.64 38.69 4.29
CA MET A 347 -7.40 38.78 5.54
C MET A 347 -6.59 38.16 6.70
N GLU A 348 -5.84 37.10 6.46
CA GLU A 348 -4.92 36.56 7.45
C GLU A 348 -3.77 37.52 7.72
N SER A 349 -2.96 37.93 6.69
CA SER A 349 -1.73 38.67 6.89
C SER A 349 -1.95 40.12 7.44
N HIS A 350 -3.14 40.70 7.22
CA HIS A 350 -3.58 41.94 7.85
C HIS A 350 -4.47 41.71 9.09
N GLY A 351 -4.59 40.47 9.53
CA GLY A 351 -5.43 40.05 10.64
C GLY A 351 -4.91 40.56 11.99
N VAL A 352 -5.78 40.59 12.97
CA VAL A 352 -5.44 40.82 14.39
C VAL A 352 -5.02 39.48 15.00
N VAL A 353 -3.96 39.47 15.77
CA VAL A 353 -3.47 38.30 16.49
C VAL A 353 -4.57 37.77 17.43
N GLY A 354 -4.83 36.48 17.40
CA GLY A 354 -5.85 35.83 18.19
C GLY A 354 -7.28 36.01 17.67
N GLU A 355 -7.47 36.68 16.52
CA GLU A 355 -8.80 37.00 15.98
C GLU A 355 -9.02 36.34 14.60
N ILE A 356 -10.30 36.21 14.24
CA ILE A 356 -10.73 35.69 12.93
C ILE A 356 -11.25 36.87 12.11
N GLN A 357 -10.50 37.29 11.09
CA GLN A 357 -10.87 38.38 10.23
C GLN A 357 -11.56 37.91 8.96
N ILE A 358 -12.69 38.55 8.63
CA ILE A 358 -13.52 38.21 7.46
C ILE A 358 -13.83 39.45 6.63
N THR A 359 -14.12 39.25 5.34
CA THR A 359 -14.59 40.30 4.44
C THR A 359 -16.09 40.52 4.54
N ASP A 360 -16.59 41.65 3.97
CA ASP A 360 -18.03 41.92 3.87
C ASP A 360 -18.80 40.78 3.17
N LYS A 361 -18.28 40.21 2.09
CA LYS A 361 -18.94 39.02 1.43
C LYS A 361 -19.18 37.86 2.38
N THR A 362 -18.19 37.54 3.23
CA THR A 362 -18.31 36.48 4.23
C THR A 362 -19.24 36.91 5.36
N TYR A 363 -19.19 38.19 5.77
CA TYR A 363 -20.10 38.78 6.74
C TYR A 363 -21.58 38.59 6.33
N GLN A 364 -21.93 38.88 5.09
CA GLN A 364 -23.32 38.73 4.59
C GLN A 364 -23.84 37.29 4.72
N LEU A 365 -22.97 36.29 4.62
CA LEU A 365 -23.30 34.86 4.76
C LEU A 365 -23.42 34.41 6.23
N LEU A 366 -22.82 35.14 7.16
CA LEU A 366 -22.70 34.75 8.57
C LEU A 366 -23.52 35.61 9.53
N LYS A 367 -23.99 36.79 9.12
CA LYS A 367 -24.58 37.82 10.00
C LYS A 367 -25.78 37.35 10.81
N ASP A 368 -26.54 36.35 10.33
CA ASP A 368 -27.75 35.88 11.00
C ASP A 368 -27.45 34.90 12.12
N ASP A 369 -26.35 34.13 12.01
CA ASP A 369 -26.01 33.02 12.90
C ASP A 369 -24.85 33.32 13.86
N PHE A 370 -24.02 34.36 13.55
CA PHE A 370 -22.77 34.61 14.27
C PHE A 370 -22.68 36.03 14.82
N ILE A 371 -21.93 36.16 15.91
CA ILE A 371 -21.56 37.45 16.52
C ILE A 371 -20.39 38.01 15.74
N LEU A 372 -20.61 39.15 15.08
CA LEU A 372 -19.67 39.80 14.20
C LEU A 372 -19.46 41.27 14.63
N GLU A 373 -18.21 41.71 14.76
CA GLU A 373 -17.84 43.06 15.09
C GLU A 373 -17.17 43.77 13.90
N THR A 374 -17.54 45.00 13.61
CA THR A 374 -16.85 45.75 12.57
C THR A 374 -15.44 46.15 13.04
N ARG A 375 -14.45 45.86 12.21
CA ARG A 375 -13.10 46.39 12.41
C ARG A 375 -12.87 47.70 11.64
N GLY A 376 -13.74 48.00 10.67
CA GLY A 376 -13.65 49.16 9.81
C GLY A 376 -12.97 48.87 8.48
N ILE A 377 -12.51 49.95 7.84
CA ILE A 377 -11.94 49.91 6.48
C ILE A 377 -10.42 49.81 6.56
N ILE A 378 -9.86 48.77 5.93
CA ILE A 378 -8.41 48.58 5.86
C ILE A 378 -7.88 48.66 4.40
N PRO A 379 -6.65 49.14 4.17
CA PRO A 379 -6.02 49.06 2.87
C PRO A 379 -5.60 47.62 2.61
N VAL A 380 -5.92 47.09 1.43
CA VAL A 380 -5.54 45.74 1.02
C VAL A 380 -4.72 45.81 -0.25
N LYS A 381 -3.50 45.29 -0.24
CA LYS A 381 -2.56 45.36 -1.38
C LYS A 381 -3.20 44.86 -2.67
N GLY A 382 -3.20 45.69 -3.75
CA GLY A 382 -3.78 45.35 -5.06
C GLY A 382 -5.32 45.33 -5.10
N LYS A 383 -5.97 45.83 -4.06
CA LYS A 383 -7.39 46.15 -3.99
C LYS A 383 -7.57 47.55 -3.42
N ASN A 384 -8.75 48.10 -3.63
CA ASN A 384 -9.13 49.34 -2.92
C ASN A 384 -9.31 49.05 -1.42
N LYS A 385 -9.62 50.06 -0.64
CA LYS A 385 -10.01 49.90 0.76
C LYS A 385 -11.16 48.91 0.88
N MET A 386 -11.04 47.97 1.81
CA MET A 386 -12.07 46.93 2.08
C MET A 386 -12.59 47.07 3.50
N GLU A 387 -13.91 46.96 3.66
CA GLU A 387 -14.54 46.81 4.97
C GLU A 387 -14.37 45.38 5.47
N VAL A 388 -13.94 45.25 6.71
CA VAL A 388 -13.62 43.97 7.33
C VAL A 388 -14.23 43.86 8.71
N PHE A 389 -14.49 42.64 9.11
CA PHE A 389 -15.17 42.31 10.35
C PHE A 389 -14.37 41.23 11.12
N LEU A 390 -14.63 41.12 12.43
CA LEU A 390 -14.09 40.11 13.31
C LEU A 390 -15.21 39.16 13.70
N LEU A 391 -14.98 37.85 13.48
CA LEU A 391 -15.88 36.79 13.94
C LEU A 391 -15.56 36.47 15.39
N LYS A 392 -16.53 36.68 16.31
CA LYS A 392 -16.36 36.52 17.75
C LYS A 392 -16.96 35.22 18.31
N GLY A 393 -18.04 34.73 17.74
CA GLY A 393 -18.71 33.51 18.25
C GLY A 393 -20.03 33.23 17.54
N LEU A 394 -20.71 32.20 18.00
CA LEU A 394 -22.09 31.89 17.65
C LEU A 394 -23.04 32.82 18.43
N LYS A 395 -24.18 33.14 17.82
CA LYS A 395 -25.26 33.86 18.55
C LYS A 395 -25.97 32.97 19.55
#